data_4bfd49a9da7eec1fea0868ce628d7386
#
_entry.id   4bfd49a9da7eec1fea0868ce628d7386
#
_cell.length_a   1.000
_cell.length_b   1.000
_cell.length_c   1.000
_cell.angle_alpha   90.00
_cell.angle_beta   90.00
_cell.angle_gamma   90.00
#
_symmetry.space_group_name_H-M   'P 1'
#
loop_
_entity.id
_entity.type
_entity.pdbx_description
1 polymer ?
#
loop_
_entity_poly.entity_id
_entity_poly.type
_entity_poly.pdbx_seq_one_letter_code
_entity_poly.pdbx_strand_id
1 'polypeptide(L)'
;ASSLDSGASQVENGAGQVSEGASQLNEGLGELSSNSEQLNAGAKQVFDTLLSTAETQIKASGLTVPKLTIKNFKTELNKLVDSLDKDKVYTLAYNTALKTVTAEVEKNNDAITAGVTKAVQAKVLEGVLKAAGFNMTAEQYNAAVKAGQIPEAVQAKVTAAVSAQMSTDAVKAQISTNVEAQKKQLIEQNMKSEKVTKQINEAVAKAKAGQTTIKNLIAQ
;
A
#
# COMPACT_ATOMS: atom_id res chain seq x y z
N ALA A 1 37.23 11.41 91.05
CA ALA A 1 35.98 12.04 90.59
C ALA A 1 36.22 12.88 89.28
N SER A 2 37.25 13.74 89.23
CA SER A 2 37.47 14.65 88.12
C SER A 2 37.80 13.94 86.77
N SER A 3 38.49 12.79 86.79
CA SER A 3 38.81 12.03 85.56
C SER A 3 37.52 11.39 84.98
N LEU A 4 36.58 10.96 85.82
CA LEU A 4 35.33 10.39 85.38
C LEU A 4 34.39 11.43 84.71
N ASP A 5 34.36 12.61 85.36
CA ASP A 5 33.59 13.77 84.84
C ASP A 5 34.12 14.25 83.47
N SER A 6 35.47 14.32 83.38
CA SER A 6 36.12 14.69 82.13
C SER A 6 35.87 13.66 81.03
N GLY A 7 35.89 12.35 81.36
CA GLY A 7 35.54 11.26 80.44
C GLY A 7 34.07 11.28 80.02
N ALA A 8 33.17 11.55 80.92
CA ALA A 8 31.75 11.67 80.65
C ALA A 8 31.46 12.84 79.65
N SER A 9 32.07 14.01 79.92
CA SER A 9 31.92 15.17 79.00
C SER A 9 32.50 14.92 77.57
N GLN A 10 33.59 14.16 77.52
CA GLN A 10 34.14 13.77 76.20
C GLN A 10 33.21 12.80 75.44
N VAL A 11 32.58 11.88 76.13
CA VAL A 11 31.60 10.95 75.55
C VAL A 11 30.35 11.74 75.10
N GLU A 12 29.88 12.68 75.88
CA GLU A 12 28.73 13.53 75.56
C GLU A 12 29.01 14.40 74.34
N ASN A 13 30.16 15.04 74.28
CA ASN A 13 30.60 15.82 73.11
C ASN A 13 30.77 14.94 71.86
N GLY A 14 31.34 13.75 71.99
CA GLY A 14 31.47 12.80 70.91
C GLY A 14 30.11 12.30 70.41
N ALA A 15 29.19 12.04 71.33
CA ALA A 15 27.80 11.65 70.95
C ALA A 15 27.06 12.79 70.24
N GLY A 16 27.29 14.06 70.67
CA GLY A 16 26.77 15.25 69.98
C GLY A 16 27.28 15.35 68.51
N GLN A 17 28.60 15.21 68.34
CA GLN A 17 29.22 15.24 67.00
C GLN A 17 28.71 14.10 66.13
N VAL A 18 28.53 12.91 66.64
CA VAL A 18 27.93 11.80 65.89
C VAL A 18 26.49 12.08 65.49
N SER A 19 25.71 12.70 66.37
CA SER A 19 24.32 13.07 66.12
C SER A 19 24.24 14.16 65.00
N GLU A 20 25.10 15.19 65.08
CA GLU A 20 25.20 16.24 64.08
C GLU A 20 25.64 15.64 62.70
N GLY A 21 26.65 14.79 62.70
CA GLY A 21 27.12 14.12 61.49
C GLY A 21 26.04 13.22 60.88
N ALA A 22 25.25 12.53 61.70
CA ALA A 22 24.11 11.72 61.22
C ALA A 22 22.98 12.58 60.62
N SER A 23 22.71 13.75 61.20
CA SER A 23 21.77 14.72 60.64
C SER A 23 22.21 15.27 59.30
N GLN A 24 23.48 15.69 59.20
CA GLN A 24 24.08 16.18 57.94
C GLN A 24 24.07 15.10 56.84
N LEU A 25 24.35 13.84 57.19
CA LEU A 25 24.27 12.71 56.28
C LEU A 25 22.83 12.47 55.78
N ASN A 26 21.87 12.56 56.70
CA ASN A 26 20.46 12.40 56.34
C ASN A 26 19.96 13.53 55.43
N GLU A 27 20.36 14.78 55.68
CA GLU A 27 20.08 15.92 54.81
C GLU A 27 20.74 15.75 53.43
N GLY A 28 22.01 15.35 53.35
CA GLY A 28 22.73 15.09 52.12
C GLY A 28 22.11 13.95 51.30
N LEU A 29 21.62 12.88 51.97
CA LEU A 29 20.87 11.81 51.29
C LEU A 29 19.52 12.28 50.77
N GLY A 30 18.85 13.19 51.49
CA GLY A 30 17.62 13.83 51.01
C GLY A 30 17.83 14.66 49.78
N GLU A 31 18.89 15.51 49.77
CA GLU A 31 19.29 16.29 48.60
C GLU A 31 19.67 15.40 47.39
N LEU A 32 20.43 14.34 47.63
CA LEU A 32 20.81 13.38 46.58
C LEU A 32 19.58 12.69 45.96
N SER A 33 18.63 12.31 46.81
CA SER A 33 17.36 11.72 46.34
C SER A 33 16.57 12.70 45.48
N SER A 34 16.43 13.95 45.95
CA SER A 34 15.73 15.01 45.21
C SER A 34 16.41 15.32 43.86
N ASN A 35 17.74 15.41 43.87
CA ASN A 35 18.52 15.65 42.61
C ASN A 35 18.39 14.47 41.66
N SER A 36 18.34 13.23 42.15
CA SER A 36 18.12 12.04 41.32
C SER A 36 16.73 12.05 40.69
N GLU A 37 15.69 12.45 41.44
CA GLU A 37 14.33 12.58 40.92
C GLU A 37 14.24 13.68 39.84
N GLN A 38 14.88 14.82 40.04
CA GLN A 38 14.94 15.91 39.06
C GLN A 38 15.69 15.48 37.79
N LEU A 39 16.80 14.76 37.93
CA LEU A 39 17.56 14.23 36.81
C LEU A 39 16.71 13.22 35.98
N ASN A 40 16.01 12.31 36.67
CA ASN A 40 15.11 11.36 36.00
C ASN A 40 13.94 12.05 35.32
N ALA A 41 13.35 13.08 35.93
CA ALA A 41 12.28 13.87 35.29
C ALA A 41 12.78 14.62 34.07
N GLY A 42 13.97 15.24 34.14
CA GLY A 42 14.62 15.91 33.04
C GLY A 42 14.95 14.96 31.89
N ALA A 43 15.54 13.80 32.20
CA ALA A 43 15.84 12.79 31.20
C ALA A 43 14.56 12.29 30.50
N LYS A 44 13.50 12.03 31.27
CA LYS A 44 12.20 11.66 30.71
C LYS A 44 11.64 12.73 29.76
N GLN A 45 11.70 13.99 30.16
CA GLN A 45 11.23 15.11 29.32
C GLN A 45 12.00 15.21 28.00
N VAL A 46 13.32 15.04 28.02
CA VAL A 46 14.16 15.01 26.82
C VAL A 46 13.74 13.85 25.90
N PHE A 47 13.56 12.65 26.44
CA PHE A 47 13.11 11.49 25.65
C PHE A 47 11.72 11.70 25.07
N ASP A 48 10.76 12.19 25.83
CA ASP A 48 9.41 12.45 25.36
C ASP A 48 9.41 13.49 24.21
N THR A 49 10.27 14.50 24.28
CA THR A 49 10.45 15.50 23.22
C THR A 49 11.06 14.89 21.95
N LEU A 50 12.10 14.07 22.10
CA LEU A 50 12.74 13.38 20.97
C LEU A 50 11.75 12.42 20.27
N LEU A 51 10.99 11.64 21.04
CA LEU A 51 10.00 10.72 20.51
C LEU A 51 8.86 11.45 19.78
N SER A 52 8.39 12.58 20.33
CA SER A 52 7.38 13.43 19.69
C SER A 52 7.90 14.04 18.37
N THR A 53 9.16 14.44 18.35
CA THR A 53 9.81 14.93 17.15
C THR A 53 9.92 13.84 16.08
N ALA A 54 10.31 12.63 16.49
CA ALA A 54 10.36 11.46 15.61
C ALA A 54 8.99 11.12 15.01
N GLU A 55 7.93 11.10 15.84
CA GLU A 55 6.55 10.91 15.37
C GLU A 55 6.14 11.95 14.31
N THR A 56 6.50 13.22 14.55
CA THR A 56 6.20 14.32 13.64
C THR A 56 6.92 14.14 12.30
N GLN A 57 8.21 13.76 12.31
CA GLN A 57 8.97 13.51 11.08
C GLN A 57 8.43 12.30 10.29
N ILE A 58 8.05 11.23 10.99
CA ILE A 58 7.45 10.05 10.38
C ILE A 58 6.11 10.42 9.70
N LYS A 59 5.25 11.19 10.39
CA LYS A 59 3.99 11.69 9.84
C LYS A 59 4.21 12.62 8.64
N ALA A 60 5.19 13.49 8.71
CA ALA A 60 5.56 14.38 7.59
C ALA A 60 6.00 13.58 6.35
N SER A 61 6.52 12.37 6.53
CA SER A 61 6.87 11.45 5.44
C SER A 61 5.66 10.65 4.91
N GLY A 62 4.44 10.94 5.40
CA GLY A 62 3.21 10.25 5.00
C GLY A 62 3.02 8.87 5.61
N LEU A 63 3.79 8.54 6.65
CA LEU A 63 3.72 7.27 7.36
C LEU A 63 2.94 7.43 8.67
N THR A 64 2.36 6.33 9.14
CA THR A 64 1.69 6.27 10.43
C THR A 64 2.48 5.39 11.39
N VAL A 65 2.62 5.85 12.63
CA VAL A 65 3.24 5.11 13.71
C VAL A 65 2.37 5.28 14.97
N PRO A 66 2.22 4.25 15.81
CA PRO A 66 1.58 4.40 17.11
C PRO A 66 2.39 5.36 17.98
N LYS A 67 1.79 5.88 19.07
CA LYS A 67 2.48 6.77 19.99
C LYS A 67 3.76 6.09 20.50
N LEU A 68 4.89 6.75 20.26
CA LEU A 68 6.19 6.27 20.67
C LEU A 68 6.44 6.56 22.17
N THR A 69 7.04 5.59 22.83
CA THR A 69 7.44 5.67 24.23
C THR A 69 8.84 5.08 24.37
N ILE A 70 9.53 5.37 25.47
CA ILE A 70 10.84 4.77 25.80
C ILE A 70 10.81 3.23 25.72
N LYS A 71 9.65 2.62 26.00
CA LYS A 71 9.50 1.15 26.03
C LYS A 71 9.27 0.54 24.64
N ASN A 72 8.60 1.25 23.73
CA ASN A 72 8.16 0.67 22.45
C ASN A 72 8.85 1.23 21.20
N PHE A 73 9.54 2.39 21.28
CA PHE A 73 10.04 3.10 20.10
C PHE A 73 10.90 2.21 19.19
N LYS A 74 11.85 1.47 19.74
CA LYS A 74 12.75 0.60 18.98
C LYS A 74 11.98 -0.50 18.24
N THR A 75 11.02 -1.12 18.90
CA THR A 75 10.20 -2.17 18.31
C THR A 75 9.30 -1.62 17.21
N GLU A 76 8.62 -0.50 17.45
CA GLU A 76 7.70 0.09 16.49
C GLU A 76 8.44 0.68 15.27
N LEU A 77 9.59 1.31 15.48
CA LEU A 77 10.41 1.82 14.38
C LEU A 77 11.00 0.69 13.52
N ASN A 78 11.45 -0.40 14.13
CA ASN A 78 11.90 -1.57 13.36
C ASN A 78 10.78 -2.23 12.56
N LYS A 79 9.58 -2.39 13.13
CA LYS A 79 8.40 -2.87 12.38
C LYS A 79 8.11 -1.97 11.18
N LEU A 80 8.23 -0.66 11.35
CA LEU A 80 8.01 0.29 10.27
C LEU A 80 9.10 0.17 9.19
N VAL A 81 10.37 0.03 9.56
CA VAL A 81 11.48 -0.25 8.63
C VAL A 81 11.20 -1.52 7.82
N ASP A 82 10.76 -2.59 8.47
CA ASP A 82 10.43 -3.87 7.82
C ASP A 82 9.22 -3.76 6.89
N SER A 83 8.23 -2.93 7.24
CA SER A 83 7.06 -2.68 6.38
C SER A 83 7.39 -1.86 5.14
N LEU A 84 8.46 -1.07 5.18
CA LEU A 84 8.98 -0.25 4.08
C LEU A 84 10.05 -0.99 3.24
N ASP A 85 10.19 -2.30 3.45
CA ASP A 85 11.03 -3.13 2.59
C ASP A 85 10.62 -2.99 1.13
N LYS A 86 11.64 -2.87 0.25
CA LYS A 86 11.45 -2.60 -1.18
C LYS A 86 10.50 -3.60 -1.84
N ASP A 87 10.69 -4.88 -1.55
CA ASP A 87 9.94 -5.94 -2.23
C ASP A 87 8.50 -6.01 -1.71
N LYS A 88 8.29 -5.79 -0.42
CA LYS A 88 6.95 -5.69 0.18
C LYS A 88 6.17 -4.50 -0.37
N VAL A 89 6.81 -3.33 -0.44
CA VAL A 89 6.18 -2.12 -0.99
C VAL A 89 5.90 -2.27 -2.47
N TYR A 90 6.83 -2.83 -3.25
CA TYR A 90 6.60 -3.12 -4.65
C TYR A 90 5.40 -4.05 -4.85
N THR A 91 5.34 -5.15 -4.11
CA THR A 91 4.23 -6.12 -4.17
C THR A 91 2.89 -5.46 -3.83
N LEU A 92 2.86 -4.65 -2.77
CA LEU A 92 1.64 -3.93 -2.37
C LEU A 92 1.21 -2.91 -3.43
N ALA A 93 2.14 -2.11 -3.95
CA ALA A 93 1.88 -1.11 -4.99
C ALA A 93 1.42 -1.78 -6.29
N TYR A 94 2.07 -2.88 -6.69
CA TYR A 94 1.67 -3.67 -7.85
C TYR A 94 0.26 -4.24 -7.71
N ASN A 95 -0.06 -4.87 -6.58
CA ASN A 95 -1.38 -5.45 -6.34
C ASN A 95 -2.47 -4.37 -6.27
N THR A 96 -2.17 -3.20 -5.70
CA THR A 96 -3.08 -2.05 -5.68
C THR A 96 -3.33 -1.52 -7.09
N ALA A 97 -2.28 -1.37 -7.89
CA ALA A 97 -2.39 -0.97 -9.28
C ALA A 97 -3.18 -1.99 -10.10
N LEU A 98 -2.91 -3.29 -9.93
CA LEU A 98 -3.63 -4.37 -10.61
C LEU A 98 -5.13 -4.34 -10.28
N LYS A 99 -5.49 -4.16 -9.01
CA LYS A 99 -6.89 -4.02 -8.59
C LYS A 99 -7.57 -2.83 -9.26
N THR A 100 -6.90 -1.69 -9.32
CA THR A 100 -7.41 -0.47 -9.96
C THR A 100 -7.58 -0.66 -11.47
N VAL A 101 -6.56 -1.19 -12.15
CA VAL A 101 -6.60 -1.45 -13.60
C VAL A 101 -7.70 -2.47 -13.94
N THR A 102 -7.83 -3.54 -13.16
CA THR A 102 -8.90 -4.53 -13.34
C THR A 102 -10.27 -3.88 -13.21
N ALA A 103 -10.49 -3.05 -12.18
CA ALA A 103 -11.76 -2.35 -12.00
C ALA A 103 -12.06 -1.38 -13.17
N GLU A 104 -11.06 -0.70 -13.71
CA GLU A 104 -11.24 0.18 -14.89
C GLU A 104 -11.60 -0.62 -16.15
N VAL A 105 -10.97 -1.78 -16.37
CA VAL A 105 -11.32 -2.67 -17.50
C VAL A 105 -12.74 -3.22 -17.32
N GLU A 106 -13.14 -3.62 -16.11
CA GLU A 106 -14.50 -4.10 -15.83
C GLU A 106 -15.58 -3.02 -16.05
N LYS A 107 -15.31 -1.76 -15.75
CA LYS A 107 -16.24 -0.65 -16.09
C LYS A 107 -16.53 -0.56 -17.59
N ASN A 108 -15.59 -1.00 -18.42
CA ASN A 108 -15.74 -1.01 -19.88
C ASN A 108 -16.25 -2.36 -20.43
N ASN A 109 -16.71 -3.27 -19.57
CA ASN A 109 -17.15 -4.61 -19.95
C ASN A 109 -18.17 -4.59 -21.10
N ASP A 110 -19.15 -3.70 -21.07
CA ASP A 110 -20.21 -3.63 -22.08
C ASP A 110 -19.65 -3.20 -23.45
N ALA A 111 -18.75 -2.23 -23.47
CA ALA A 111 -18.08 -1.79 -24.69
C ALA A 111 -17.17 -2.88 -25.27
N ILE A 112 -16.44 -3.60 -24.42
CA ILE A 112 -15.59 -4.73 -24.81
C ILE A 112 -16.47 -5.84 -25.38
N THR A 113 -17.55 -6.19 -24.70
CA THR A 113 -18.52 -7.22 -25.14
C THR A 113 -19.14 -6.85 -26.49
N ALA A 114 -19.57 -5.62 -26.67
CA ALA A 114 -20.12 -5.14 -27.95
C ALA A 114 -19.09 -5.22 -29.08
N GLY A 115 -17.84 -4.80 -28.83
CA GLY A 115 -16.76 -4.88 -29.82
C GLY A 115 -16.45 -6.32 -30.23
N VAL A 116 -16.32 -7.22 -29.26
CA VAL A 116 -16.08 -8.66 -29.48
C VAL A 116 -17.26 -9.30 -30.22
N THR A 117 -18.48 -8.99 -29.81
CA THR A 117 -19.70 -9.52 -30.46
C THR A 117 -19.73 -9.10 -31.93
N LYS A 118 -19.45 -7.84 -32.22
CA LYS A 118 -19.38 -7.34 -33.62
C LYS A 118 -18.30 -8.06 -34.44
N ALA A 119 -17.13 -8.29 -33.86
CA ALA A 119 -16.05 -9.03 -34.53
C ALA A 119 -16.42 -10.49 -34.82
N VAL A 120 -17.07 -11.17 -33.85
CA VAL A 120 -17.56 -12.54 -34.02
C VAL A 120 -18.69 -12.57 -35.08
N GLN A 121 -19.61 -11.63 -35.03
CA GLN A 121 -20.70 -11.51 -36.02
C GLN A 121 -20.16 -11.34 -37.45
N ALA A 122 -19.09 -10.54 -37.63
CA ALA A 122 -18.44 -10.39 -38.93
C ALA A 122 -17.88 -11.73 -39.44
N LYS A 123 -17.22 -12.50 -38.57
CA LYS A 123 -16.70 -13.83 -38.93
C LYS A 123 -17.83 -14.84 -39.22
N VAL A 124 -18.91 -14.81 -38.46
CA VAL A 124 -20.09 -15.64 -38.71
C VAL A 124 -20.71 -15.27 -40.07
N LEU A 125 -20.84 -13.98 -40.36
CA LEU A 125 -21.31 -13.51 -41.67
C LEU A 125 -20.43 -14.02 -42.82
N GLU A 126 -19.11 -13.91 -42.72
CA GLU A 126 -18.17 -14.44 -43.73
C GLU A 126 -18.34 -15.96 -43.90
N GLY A 127 -18.54 -16.71 -42.80
CA GLY A 127 -18.82 -18.14 -42.88
C GLY A 127 -20.14 -18.46 -43.59
N VAL A 128 -21.19 -17.71 -43.29
CA VAL A 128 -22.51 -17.84 -43.98
C VAL A 128 -22.41 -17.50 -45.45
N LEU A 129 -21.71 -16.40 -45.79
CA LEU A 129 -21.48 -15.98 -47.19
C LEU A 129 -20.72 -17.05 -47.98
N LYS A 130 -19.66 -17.58 -47.39
CA LYS A 130 -18.86 -18.65 -48.01
C LYS A 130 -19.71 -19.91 -48.27
N ALA A 131 -20.55 -20.31 -47.29
CA ALA A 131 -21.47 -21.45 -47.41
C ALA A 131 -22.53 -21.19 -48.50
N ALA A 132 -22.93 -19.95 -48.70
CA ALA A 132 -23.85 -19.53 -49.77
C ALA A 132 -23.19 -19.32 -51.15
N GLY A 133 -21.88 -19.58 -51.28
CA GLY A 133 -21.13 -19.43 -52.53
C GLY A 133 -20.60 -18.02 -52.79
N PHE A 134 -20.73 -17.08 -51.84
CA PHE A 134 -20.17 -15.73 -51.95
C PHE A 134 -18.75 -15.69 -51.38
N ASN A 135 -17.80 -15.31 -52.22
CA ASN A 135 -16.40 -15.17 -51.78
C ASN A 135 -16.08 -13.69 -51.50
N MET A 136 -16.65 -13.16 -50.43
CA MET A 136 -16.47 -11.77 -50.00
C MET A 136 -16.36 -11.63 -48.50
N THR A 137 -15.72 -10.58 -48.03
CA THR A 137 -15.64 -10.24 -46.61
C THR A 137 -16.95 -9.64 -46.12
N ALA A 138 -17.14 -9.60 -44.78
CA ALA A 138 -18.28 -8.92 -44.17
C ALA A 138 -18.38 -7.44 -44.59
N GLU A 139 -17.24 -6.74 -44.70
CA GLU A 139 -17.19 -5.35 -45.15
C GLU A 139 -17.63 -5.19 -46.59
N GLN A 140 -17.15 -6.05 -47.51
CA GLN A 140 -17.52 -6.07 -48.91
C GLN A 140 -19.02 -6.35 -49.10
N TYR A 141 -19.56 -7.34 -48.34
CA TYR A 141 -20.98 -7.64 -48.37
C TYR A 141 -21.82 -6.44 -47.89
N ASN A 142 -21.46 -5.82 -46.78
CA ASN A 142 -22.17 -4.66 -46.26
C ASN A 142 -22.12 -3.45 -47.22
N ALA A 143 -21.00 -3.26 -47.89
CA ALA A 143 -20.86 -2.22 -48.93
C ALA A 143 -21.77 -2.53 -50.14
N ALA A 144 -21.82 -3.78 -50.59
CA ALA A 144 -22.67 -4.21 -51.69
C ALA A 144 -24.17 -4.10 -51.35
N VAL A 145 -24.56 -4.42 -50.10
CA VAL A 145 -25.92 -4.18 -49.61
C VAL A 145 -26.28 -2.70 -49.65
N LYS A 146 -25.41 -1.82 -49.16
CA LYS A 146 -25.63 -0.35 -49.19
C LYS A 146 -25.74 0.19 -50.63
N ALA A 147 -25.02 -0.41 -51.54
CA ALA A 147 -25.06 -0.06 -52.96
C ALA A 147 -26.25 -0.66 -53.72
N GLY A 148 -27.14 -1.40 -53.05
CA GLY A 148 -28.30 -2.04 -53.68
C GLY A 148 -27.94 -3.22 -54.61
N GLN A 149 -26.71 -3.75 -54.54
CA GLN A 149 -26.21 -4.81 -55.40
C GLN A 149 -26.65 -6.22 -54.98
N ILE A 150 -27.12 -6.37 -53.74
CA ILE A 150 -27.60 -7.64 -53.18
C ILE A 150 -29.13 -7.63 -53.12
N PRO A 151 -29.83 -8.59 -53.75
CA PRO A 151 -31.29 -8.66 -53.71
C PRO A 151 -31.80 -8.84 -52.28
N GLU A 152 -32.91 -8.17 -51.92
CA GLU A 152 -33.50 -8.22 -50.58
C GLU A 152 -33.76 -9.65 -50.05
N ALA A 153 -34.25 -10.56 -50.94
CA ALA A 153 -34.46 -11.94 -50.64
C ALA A 153 -33.18 -12.67 -50.20
N VAL A 154 -32.01 -12.30 -50.78
CA VAL A 154 -30.69 -12.81 -50.38
C VAL A 154 -30.28 -12.23 -49.05
N GLN A 155 -30.44 -10.92 -48.86
CA GLN A 155 -30.16 -10.24 -47.59
C GLN A 155 -30.94 -10.88 -46.44
N ALA A 156 -32.25 -11.13 -46.64
CA ALA A 156 -33.11 -11.76 -45.62
C ALA A 156 -32.59 -13.16 -45.23
N LYS A 157 -32.20 -13.97 -46.21
CA LYS A 157 -31.65 -15.32 -45.97
C LYS A 157 -30.33 -15.27 -45.22
N VAL A 158 -29.42 -14.38 -45.62
CA VAL A 158 -28.12 -14.22 -44.95
C VAL A 158 -28.32 -13.73 -43.51
N THR A 159 -29.19 -12.74 -43.31
CA THR A 159 -29.50 -12.20 -41.96
C THR A 159 -30.09 -13.29 -41.05
N ALA A 160 -31.05 -14.09 -41.56
CA ALA A 160 -31.64 -15.18 -40.80
C ALA A 160 -30.59 -16.25 -40.41
N ALA A 161 -29.71 -16.62 -41.35
CA ALA A 161 -28.65 -17.59 -41.11
C ALA A 161 -27.61 -17.08 -40.09
N VAL A 162 -27.20 -15.80 -40.18
CA VAL A 162 -26.30 -15.16 -39.18
C VAL A 162 -26.97 -15.13 -37.82
N SER A 163 -28.24 -14.72 -37.71
CA SER A 163 -28.97 -14.67 -36.45
C SER A 163 -29.08 -16.06 -35.81
N ALA A 164 -29.39 -17.09 -36.61
CA ALA A 164 -29.47 -18.48 -36.15
C ALA A 164 -28.10 -18.93 -35.58
N GLN A 165 -27.00 -18.66 -36.28
CA GLN A 165 -25.66 -19.03 -35.81
C GLN A 165 -25.23 -18.24 -34.57
N MET A 166 -25.48 -16.94 -34.53
CA MET A 166 -25.17 -16.09 -33.37
C MET A 166 -25.95 -16.54 -32.11
N SER A 167 -27.09 -17.16 -32.27
CA SER A 167 -27.91 -17.65 -31.14
C SER A 167 -27.46 -19.01 -30.58
N THR A 168 -26.52 -19.70 -31.26
CA THR A 168 -26.01 -20.99 -30.79
C THR A 168 -25.16 -20.86 -29.51
N ASP A 169 -25.21 -21.88 -28.65
CA ASP A 169 -24.41 -21.90 -27.42
C ASP A 169 -22.89 -21.86 -27.71
N ALA A 170 -22.48 -22.47 -28.84
CA ALA A 170 -21.08 -22.46 -29.27
C ALA A 170 -20.57 -21.03 -29.56
N VAL A 171 -21.35 -20.24 -30.29
CA VAL A 171 -20.97 -18.84 -30.62
C VAL A 171 -21.05 -17.95 -29.38
N LYS A 172 -22.05 -18.13 -28.52
CA LYS A 172 -22.13 -17.41 -27.22
C LYS A 172 -20.93 -17.73 -26.34
N ALA A 173 -20.53 -18.98 -26.22
CA ALA A 173 -19.34 -19.39 -25.48
C ALA A 173 -18.05 -18.79 -26.09
N GLN A 174 -17.95 -18.75 -27.40
CA GLN A 174 -16.82 -18.11 -28.10
C GLN A 174 -16.76 -16.60 -27.79
N ILE A 175 -17.89 -15.90 -27.81
CA ILE A 175 -17.95 -14.47 -27.44
C ILE A 175 -17.46 -14.31 -26.01
N SER A 176 -17.98 -15.08 -25.06
CA SER A 176 -17.55 -15.00 -23.65
C SER A 176 -16.06 -15.23 -23.49
N THR A 177 -15.52 -16.29 -24.12
CA THR A 177 -14.08 -16.58 -24.08
C THR A 177 -13.24 -15.43 -24.65
N ASN A 178 -13.66 -14.86 -25.78
CA ASN A 178 -12.96 -13.77 -26.43
C ASN A 178 -13.03 -12.48 -25.58
N VAL A 179 -14.16 -12.21 -24.91
CA VAL A 179 -14.31 -11.08 -23.98
C VAL A 179 -13.31 -11.20 -22.84
N GLU A 180 -13.23 -12.36 -22.18
CA GLU A 180 -12.29 -12.59 -21.09
C GLU A 180 -10.82 -12.48 -21.57
N ALA A 181 -10.51 -13.02 -22.73
CA ALA A 181 -9.18 -12.88 -23.34
C ALA A 181 -8.82 -11.41 -23.62
N GLN A 182 -9.74 -10.63 -24.14
CA GLN A 182 -9.56 -9.21 -24.40
C GLN A 182 -9.38 -8.40 -23.11
N LYS A 183 -10.18 -8.67 -22.08
CA LYS A 183 -10.01 -8.05 -20.74
C LYS A 183 -8.63 -8.33 -20.18
N LYS A 184 -8.20 -9.60 -20.19
CA LYS A 184 -6.87 -9.99 -19.73
C LYS A 184 -5.77 -9.24 -20.47
N GLN A 185 -5.86 -9.17 -21.79
CA GLN A 185 -4.89 -8.44 -22.61
C GLN A 185 -4.85 -6.94 -22.26
N LEU A 186 -6.01 -6.30 -22.07
CA LEU A 186 -6.10 -4.90 -21.67
C LEU A 186 -5.51 -4.66 -20.28
N ILE A 187 -5.75 -5.56 -19.32
CA ILE A 187 -5.15 -5.48 -17.99
C ILE A 187 -3.63 -5.57 -18.10
N GLU A 188 -3.10 -6.55 -18.81
CA GLU A 188 -1.66 -6.72 -19.00
C GLU A 188 -1.01 -5.50 -19.69
N GLN A 189 -1.64 -4.94 -20.70
CA GLN A 189 -1.15 -3.75 -21.39
C GLN A 189 -1.15 -2.52 -20.48
N ASN A 190 -2.24 -2.29 -19.75
CA ASN A 190 -2.35 -1.17 -18.83
C ASN A 190 -1.36 -1.28 -17.65
N MET A 191 -1.13 -2.48 -17.12
CA MET A 191 -0.13 -2.72 -16.08
C MET A 191 1.30 -2.42 -16.54
N LYS A 192 1.60 -2.60 -17.83
CA LYS A 192 2.89 -2.26 -18.45
C LYS A 192 2.99 -0.81 -18.91
N SER A 193 1.90 -0.03 -18.79
CA SER A 193 1.91 1.37 -19.22
C SER A 193 2.89 2.20 -18.37
N GLU A 194 3.47 3.24 -18.99
CA GLU A 194 4.38 4.17 -18.32
C GLU A 194 3.73 4.79 -17.07
N LYS A 195 2.45 5.11 -17.15
CA LYS A 195 1.70 5.68 -16.01
C LYS A 195 1.70 4.76 -14.80
N VAL A 196 1.39 3.48 -14.98
CA VAL A 196 1.29 2.51 -13.87
C VAL A 196 2.67 2.16 -13.33
N THR A 197 3.64 1.91 -14.21
CA THR A 197 5.03 1.61 -13.82
C THR A 197 5.66 2.76 -13.06
N LYS A 198 5.42 4.00 -13.48
CA LYS A 198 5.86 5.21 -12.78
C LYS A 198 5.25 5.31 -11.38
N GLN A 199 3.94 5.09 -11.24
CA GLN A 199 3.28 5.10 -9.92
C GLN A 199 3.84 4.07 -8.95
N ILE A 200 4.10 2.84 -9.43
CA ILE A 200 4.72 1.78 -8.62
C ILE A 200 6.13 2.19 -8.19
N ASN A 201 6.94 2.69 -9.12
CA ASN A 201 8.32 3.11 -8.83
C ASN A 201 8.37 4.30 -7.86
N GLU A 202 7.46 5.25 -7.99
CA GLU A 202 7.35 6.39 -7.06
C GLU A 202 6.97 5.92 -5.65
N ALA A 203 6.07 4.95 -5.51
CA ALA A 203 5.73 4.36 -4.22
C ALA A 203 6.95 3.69 -3.57
N VAL A 204 7.73 2.94 -4.33
CA VAL A 204 8.97 2.30 -3.86
C VAL A 204 10.02 3.35 -3.48
N ALA A 205 10.18 4.41 -4.26
CA ALA A 205 11.12 5.49 -3.97
C ALA A 205 10.77 6.24 -2.68
N LYS A 206 9.49 6.55 -2.48
CA LYS A 206 8.98 7.17 -1.24
C LYS A 206 9.20 6.27 -0.02
N ALA A 207 8.93 4.98 -0.15
CA ALA A 207 9.16 4.02 0.92
C ALA A 207 10.65 3.92 1.30
N LYS A 208 11.55 3.89 0.31
CA LYS A 208 13.00 3.89 0.54
C LYS A 208 13.46 5.16 1.28
N ALA A 209 12.96 6.33 0.89
CA ALA A 209 13.26 7.59 1.57
C ALA A 209 12.77 7.58 3.03
N GLY A 210 11.53 7.12 3.27
CA GLY A 210 10.97 6.94 4.60
C GLY A 210 11.76 5.94 5.45
N GLN A 211 12.17 4.81 4.88
CA GLN A 211 13.00 3.83 5.56
C GLN A 211 14.34 4.41 6.01
N THR A 212 14.98 5.21 5.16
CA THR A 212 16.23 5.89 5.50
C THR A 212 16.03 6.86 6.66
N THR A 213 14.97 7.67 6.62
CA THR A 213 14.64 8.61 7.71
C THR A 213 14.46 7.86 9.05
N ILE A 214 13.74 6.75 9.06
CA ILE A 214 13.50 5.96 10.28
C ILE A 214 14.77 5.31 10.77
N LYS A 215 15.60 4.76 9.89
CA LYS A 215 16.92 4.19 10.27
C LYS A 215 17.80 5.24 10.93
N ASN A 216 17.80 6.46 10.43
CA ASN A 216 18.54 7.58 11.03
C ASN A 216 18.00 7.94 12.41
N LEU A 217 16.69 7.92 12.62
CA LEU A 217 16.07 8.15 13.93
C LEU A 217 16.40 7.04 14.94
N ILE A 218 16.54 5.81 14.51
CA ILE A 218 16.93 4.68 15.38
C ILE A 218 18.41 4.81 15.82
N ALA A 219 19.25 5.41 14.98
CA ALA A 219 20.69 5.56 15.22
C ALA A 219 21.06 6.75 16.13
N GLN A 220 20.11 7.67 16.40
CA GLN A 220 20.28 8.81 17.34
C GLN A 220 19.99 8.38 18.78
#